data_6a4d92ea724f20d9fd604eb07e14384f
#
_entry.id   6a4d92ea724f20d9fd604eb07e14384f
#
_cell.length_a   1.000
_cell.length_b   1.000
_cell.length_c   1.000
_cell.angle_alpha   90.00
_cell.angle_beta   90.00
_cell.angle_gamma   90.00
#
_symmetry.space_group_name_H-M   'P 1'
#
loop_
_entity.id
_entity.type
_entity.pdbx_description
1 polymer ?
#
loop_
_entity_poly.entity_id
_entity_poly.type
_entity_poly.pdbx_seq_one_letter_code
_entity_poly.pdbx_strand_id
1 'polypeptide(L)'
;LSAQAQTAFFTEDFETDGLNTRYTAPEGSGSDGDQDYFDRISNDTSDRTHTNVQGTFYWGAQDIDDGAAAGVKPASLLITGIDITGRSSLQFSAYFAEQRPEASGEDDIDSGDFAIVEYQIDNGGYQSLIAFEGGGGNNTPFFEDTDFDGTGDGTQLETAFAQFTKSIAGTGDSLDLR
;
A
#
# COMPACT_ATOMS: atom_id res chain seq x y z
N LEU A 1 -19.18 8.46 -26.54
CA LEU A 1 -17.74 8.15 -26.56
C LEU A 1 -17.50 7.12 -25.48
N SER A 2 -17.21 5.87 -25.84
CA SER A 2 -16.76 4.86 -24.88
C SER A 2 -15.32 5.18 -24.49
N ALA A 3 -15.06 5.35 -23.19
CA ALA A 3 -13.69 5.39 -22.70
C ALA A 3 -13.06 4.04 -23.06
N GLN A 4 -11.96 4.07 -23.82
CA GLN A 4 -11.14 2.89 -23.98
C GLN A 4 -10.47 2.59 -22.64
N ALA A 5 -10.55 1.35 -22.19
CA ALA A 5 -9.79 0.92 -21.04
C ALA A 5 -8.29 1.15 -21.32
N GLN A 6 -7.63 1.92 -20.49
CA GLN A 6 -6.19 2.17 -20.62
C GLN A 6 -5.46 0.88 -20.23
N THR A 7 -4.61 0.37 -21.11
CA THR A 7 -3.78 -0.79 -20.78
C THR A 7 -2.66 -0.35 -19.84
N ALA A 8 -2.51 -1.04 -18.73
CA ALA A 8 -1.39 -0.80 -17.82
C ALA A 8 -0.05 -1.02 -18.55
N PHE A 9 0.88 -0.13 -18.36
CA PHE A 9 2.24 -0.22 -18.93
C PHE A 9 3.27 -0.71 -17.90
N PHE A 10 2.91 -0.71 -16.64
CA PHE A 10 3.64 -1.30 -15.54
C PHE A 10 2.65 -1.99 -14.61
N THR A 11 3.01 -3.15 -14.10
CA THR A 11 2.23 -3.90 -13.11
C THR A 11 3.17 -4.60 -12.13
N GLU A 12 2.81 -4.58 -10.86
CA GLU A 12 3.36 -5.43 -9.82
C GLU A 12 2.21 -6.19 -9.16
N ASP A 13 2.23 -7.50 -9.24
CA ASP A 13 1.19 -8.37 -8.72
C ASP A 13 1.67 -9.25 -7.56
N PHE A 14 2.95 -9.15 -7.22
CA PHE A 14 3.62 -9.93 -6.17
C PHE A 14 3.55 -11.46 -6.35
N GLU A 15 3.05 -11.98 -7.47
CA GLU A 15 3.00 -13.43 -7.69
C GLU A 15 4.39 -14.05 -7.81
N THR A 16 5.34 -13.31 -8.34
CA THR A 16 6.76 -13.66 -8.33
C THR A 16 7.48 -12.82 -7.28
N ASP A 17 8.27 -13.46 -6.43
CA ASP A 17 9.12 -12.72 -5.50
C ASP A 17 10.11 -11.84 -6.28
N GLY A 18 9.93 -10.55 -6.18
CA GLY A 18 10.69 -9.52 -6.87
C GLY A 18 11.60 -8.70 -5.95
N LEU A 19 11.77 -9.12 -4.70
CA LEU A 19 12.59 -8.38 -3.74
C LEU A 19 14.02 -8.18 -4.27
N ASN A 20 14.52 -6.97 -4.22
CA ASN A 20 15.79 -6.50 -4.77
C ASN A 20 15.94 -6.60 -6.30
N THR A 21 14.87 -6.88 -7.02
CA THR A 21 14.87 -6.89 -8.50
C THR A 21 13.77 -6.05 -9.12
N ARG A 22 12.58 -6.10 -8.59
CA ARG A 22 11.41 -5.32 -9.03
C ARG A 22 10.99 -4.27 -8.02
N TYR A 23 11.25 -4.54 -6.76
CA TYR A 23 11.00 -3.65 -5.62
C TYR A 23 12.06 -3.87 -4.55
N THR A 24 12.18 -2.91 -3.65
CA THR A 24 13.07 -3.00 -2.49
C THR A 24 12.33 -2.59 -1.23
N ALA A 25 12.78 -3.12 -0.08
CA ALA A 25 12.35 -2.70 1.24
C ALA A 25 13.62 -2.29 2.02
N PRO A 26 14.02 -1.00 1.96
CA PRO A 26 15.31 -0.55 2.51
C PRO A 26 15.44 -0.75 4.01
N GLU A 27 14.32 -0.69 4.72
CA GLU A 27 14.24 -0.94 6.17
C GLU A 27 14.26 -2.43 6.51
N GLY A 28 14.34 -3.26 5.49
CA GLY A 28 14.22 -4.70 5.60
C GLY A 28 12.79 -5.18 5.37
N SER A 29 12.68 -6.39 4.86
CA SER A 29 11.45 -7.17 4.83
C SER A 29 11.64 -8.35 5.76
N GLY A 30 10.57 -8.86 6.31
CA GLY A 30 10.63 -10.04 7.13
C GLY A 30 9.45 -10.18 8.07
N SER A 31 9.45 -11.32 8.73
CA SER A 31 8.50 -11.66 9.79
C SER A 31 9.28 -12.36 10.89
N ASP A 32 9.00 -12.11 12.13
CA ASP A 32 9.63 -12.85 13.24
C ASP A 32 8.85 -14.12 13.63
N GLY A 33 7.85 -14.42 12.85
CA GLY A 33 7.19 -15.73 12.86
C GLY A 33 5.76 -15.75 13.37
N ASP A 34 5.25 -14.65 13.92
CA ASP A 34 3.87 -14.59 14.40
C ASP A 34 3.04 -13.53 13.64
N GLN A 35 2.86 -12.37 14.19
CA GLN A 35 1.98 -11.36 13.61
C GLN A 35 2.71 -10.10 13.16
N ASP A 36 4.04 -10.05 13.40
CA ASP A 36 4.87 -8.89 13.07
C ASP A 36 5.49 -9.11 11.71
N TYR A 37 5.05 -8.38 10.71
CA TYR A 37 5.60 -8.53 9.36
C TYR A 37 5.50 -7.24 8.54
N PHE A 38 6.47 -7.09 7.66
CA PHE A 38 6.46 -6.20 6.51
C PHE A 38 7.01 -6.98 5.33
N ASP A 39 6.16 -7.75 4.64
CA ASP A 39 6.65 -8.75 3.67
C ASP A 39 5.61 -9.10 2.59
N ARG A 40 6.07 -9.86 1.61
CA ARG A 40 5.23 -10.54 0.63
C ARG A 40 4.59 -11.76 1.28
N ILE A 41 3.28 -11.73 1.41
CA ILE A 41 2.50 -12.74 2.14
C ILE A 41 1.34 -13.29 1.31
N SER A 42 0.65 -14.29 1.84
CA SER A 42 -0.58 -14.87 1.29
C SER A 42 -1.60 -15.16 2.40
N ASN A 43 -2.82 -15.51 2.02
CA ASN A 43 -3.87 -16.00 2.93
C ASN A 43 -3.67 -17.47 3.33
N ASP A 44 -2.47 -17.87 3.72
CA ASP A 44 -2.15 -19.25 4.07
C ASP A 44 -2.28 -19.56 5.55
N THR A 45 -2.59 -18.57 6.36
CA THR A 45 -2.81 -18.69 7.81
C THR A 45 -4.26 -18.38 8.18
N SER A 46 -4.72 -18.89 9.33
CA SER A 46 -6.06 -18.61 9.84
C SER A 46 -6.31 -17.13 10.20
N ASP A 47 -5.23 -16.38 10.36
CA ASP A 47 -5.29 -14.99 10.80
C ASP A 47 -5.35 -14.00 9.64
N ARG A 48 -5.26 -14.52 8.40
CA ARG A 48 -5.34 -13.73 7.17
C ARG A 48 -6.52 -14.22 6.34
N THR A 49 -7.63 -13.50 6.43
CA THR A 49 -8.91 -13.90 5.82
C THR A 49 -9.35 -12.93 4.73
N HIS A 50 -8.42 -12.20 4.10
CA HIS A 50 -8.74 -11.28 3.03
C HIS A 50 -9.50 -11.97 1.90
N THR A 51 -10.48 -11.27 1.36
CA THR A 51 -11.25 -11.71 0.20
C THR A 51 -10.96 -10.81 -1.01
N ASN A 52 -11.34 -11.25 -2.20
CA ASN A 52 -11.10 -10.51 -3.45
C ASN A 52 -9.59 -10.24 -3.70
N VAL A 53 -8.73 -11.12 -3.24
CA VAL A 53 -7.28 -11.07 -3.51
C VAL A 53 -7.04 -11.21 -5.01
N GLN A 54 -6.19 -10.36 -5.57
CA GLN A 54 -5.82 -10.40 -6.99
C GLN A 54 -4.64 -11.35 -7.19
N GLY A 55 -4.90 -12.65 -7.17
CA GLY A 55 -3.89 -13.70 -7.21
C GLY A 55 -3.77 -14.44 -5.89
N THR A 56 -2.54 -14.79 -5.49
CA THR A 56 -2.22 -15.56 -4.29
C THR A 56 -1.45 -14.71 -3.28
N PHE A 57 -0.53 -13.89 -3.77
CA PHE A 57 0.40 -13.11 -2.95
C PHE A 57 0.08 -11.62 -3.02
N TYR A 58 0.41 -10.93 -1.94
CA TYR A 58 0.31 -9.48 -1.82
C TYR A 58 1.38 -8.98 -0.84
N TRP A 59 1.62 -7.68 -0.82
CA TRP A 59 2.46 -7.07 0.21
C TRP A 59 1.61 -6.75 1.42
N GLY A 60 2.05 -7.18 2.60
CA GLY A 60 1.35 -6.95 3.85
C GLY A 60 2.26 -6.34 4.91
N ALA A 61 1.63 -5.65 5.85
CA ALA A 61 2.26 -5.07 7.01
C ALA A 61 1.38 -5.30 8.23
N GLN A 62 1.98 -5.67 9.33
CA GLN A 62 1.33 -5.78 10.63
C GLN A 62 2.38 -5.59 11.71
N ASP A 63 2.04 -4.82 12.75
CA ASP A 63 2.86 -4.60 13.95
C ASP A 63 4.35 -4.31 13.63
N ILE A 64 4.57 -3.41 12.68
CA ILE A 64 5.91 -3.13 12.12
C ILE A 64 6.85 -2.45 13.11
N ASP A 65 6.40 -2.14 14.30
CA ASP A 65 7.19 -1.55 15.35
C ASP A 65 7.75 -2.55 16.35
N ASP A 66 7.40 -3.81 16.21
CA ASP A 66 7.98 -4.96 16.92
C ASP A 66 8.61 -5.94 15.92
N GLY A 67 9.19 -7.01 16.40
CA GLY A 67 9.71 -8.11 15.61
C GLY A 67 10.79 -7.78 14.59
N ALA A 68 10.77 -8.46 13.46
CA ALA A 68 11.79 -8.38 12.42
C ALA A 68 11.82 -7.03 11.69
N ALA A 69 10.70 -6.33 11.65
CA ALA A 69 10.60 -4.98 11.09
C ALA A 69 10.87 -3.87 12.11
N ALA A 70 11.14 -4.24 13.36
CA ALA A 70 11.38 -3.29 14.44
C ALA A 70 12.56 -2.37 14.16
N GLY A 71 12.40 -1.12 14.47
CA GLY A 71 13.50 -0.14 14.57
C GLY A 71 13.62 0.82 13.41
N VAL A 72 12.94 0.63 12.29
CA VAL A 72 12.89 1.63 11.22
C VAL A 72 11.43 1.96 10.90
N LYS A 73 11.01 3.14 11.29
CA LYS A 73 9.65 3.65 11.07
C LYS A 73 9.73 4.97 10.28
N PRO A 74 8.87 5.16 9.31
CA PRO A 74 7.98 4.18 8.69
C PRO A 74 8.74 3.16 7.84
N ALA A 75 8.24 1.92 7.75
CA ALA A 75 8.72 0.95 6.79
C ALA A 75 8.26 1.34 5.38
N SER A 76 9.06 1.06 4.36
CA SER A 76 8.78 1.47 2.98
C SER A 76 9.01 0.34 1.99
N LEU A 77 8.08 0.18 1.06
CA LEU A 77 8.24 -0.62 -0.15
C LEU A 77 8.48 0.35 -1.32
N LEU A 78 9.62 0.20 -2.02
CA LEU A 78 9.99 1.07 -3.13
C LEU A 78 9.94 0.32 -4.45
N ILE A 79 9.27 0.92 -5.43
CA ILE A 79 9.31 0.52 -6.85
C ILE A 79 9.91 1.71 -7.60
N THR A 80 11.09 1.55 -8.18
CA THR A 80 11.84 2.65 -8.77
C THR A 80 12.14 2.44 -10.24
N GLY A 81 12.31 3.54 -10.98
CA GLY A 81 12.74 3.52 -12.37
C GLY A 81 11.67 3.07 -13.36
N ILE A 82 10.40 3.29 -13.07
CA ILE A 82 9.31 3.01 -14.01
C ILE A 82 9.43 4.00 -15.19
N ASP A 83 9.65 3.49 -16.41
CA ASP A 83 9.77 4.32 -17.62
C ASP A 83 8.42 4.95 -18.00
N ILE A 84 8.36 6.27 -17.90
CA ILE A 84 7.21 7.09 -18.29
C ILE A 84 7.51 8.05 -19.44
N THR A 85 8.64 7.85 -20.13
CA THR A 85 9.06 8.70 -21.24
C THR A 85 7.96 8.82 -22.31
N GLY A 86 7.59 10.06 -22.62
CA GLY A 86 6.56 10.36 -23.61
C GLY A 86 5.12 10.01 -23.19
N ARG A 87 4.89 9.63 -21.95
CA ARG A 87 3.56 9.34 -21.42
C ARG A 87 2.95 10.59 -20.77
N SER A 88 1.64 10.65 -20.79
CA SER A 88 0.84 11.71 -20.16
C SER A 88 -0.45 11.13 -19.59
N SER A 89 -1.11 11.88 -18.72
CA SER A 89 -2.35 11.43 -18.05
C SER A 89 -2.15 10.11 -17.30
N LEU A 90 -1.06 10.07 -16.53
CA LEU A 90 -0.69 8.89 -15.76
C LEU A 90 -1.75 8.58 -14.69
N GLN A 91 -2.01 7.31 -14.49
CA GLN A 91 -2.89 6.81 -13.43
C GLN A 91 -2.19 5.71 -12.64
N PHE A 92 -2.31 5.78 -11.34
CA PHE A 92 -2.03 4.70 -10.41
C PHE A 92 -3.32 3.97 -10.09
N SER A 93 -3.26 2.65 -10.01
CA SER A 93 -4.37 1.83 -9.54
C SER A 93 -3.83 0.66 -8.75
N ALA A 94 -4.33 0.47 -7.55
CA ALA A 94 -3.96 -0.66 -6.69
C ALA A 94 -5.15 -1.13 -5.86
N TYR A 95 -5.02 -2.34 -5.31
CA TYR A 95 -5.99 -2.93 -4.41
C TYR A 95 -5.47 -2.84 -2.98
N PHE A 96 -6.33 -2.40 -2.06
CA PHE A 96 -6.03 -2.29 -0.63
C PHE A 96 -7.10 -3.01 0.18
N ALA A 97 -6.69 -3.54 1.31
CA ALA A 97 -7.56 -4.18 2.29
C ALA A 97 -6.94 -4.00 3.68
N GLU A 98 -7.77 -4.07 4.70
CA GLU A 98 -7.38 -4.10 6.09
C GLU A 98 -7.87 -5.42 6.71
N GLN A 99 -7.00 -6.11 7.44
CA GLN A 99 -7.42 -7.27 8.21
C GLN A 99 -8.11 -6.77 9.48
N ARG A 100 -9.39 -7.09 9.59
CA ARG A 100 -10.18 -6.72 10.76
C ARG A 100 -10.37 -7.94 11.65
N PRO A 101 -10.09 -7.85 12.96
CA PRO A 101 -10.32 -8.96 13.89
C PRO A 101 -11.81 -9.27 13.97
N GLU A 102 -12.19 -10.51 13.65
CA GLU A 102 -13.60 -10.93 13.60
C GLU A 102 -14.28 -11.00 14.98
N ALA A 103 -13.52 -11.12 16.04
CA ALA A 103 -14.05 -11.54 17.34
C ALA A 103 -14.02 -10.50 18.46
N SER A 104 -13.14 -9.53 18.42
CA SER A 104 -12.98 -8.52 19.49
C SER A 104 -13.68 -7.21 19.22
N GLY A 105 -13.94 -6.90 17.94
CA GLY A 105 -14.47 -5.60 17.53
C GLY A 105 -13.49 -4.44 17.76
N GLU A 106 -12.24 -4.78 18.03
CA GLU A 106 -11.16 -3.82 18.17
C GLU A 106 -10.32 -3.88 16.89
N ASP A 107 -10.33 -2.80 16.15
CA ASP A 107 -9.34 -2.53 15.12
C ASP A 107 -8.12 -1.98 15.84
N ASP A 108 -6.93 -2.46 15.53
CA ASP A 108 -5.71 -2.06 16.24
C ASP A 108 -5.04 -0.82 15.59
N ILE A 109 -5.76 -0.10 14.76
CA ILE A 109 -5.28 1.14 14.16
C ILE A 109 -5.48 2.29 15.13
N ASP A 110 -4.40 2.87 15.56
CA ASP A 110 -4.37 3.98 16.49
C ASP A 110 -4.20 5.33 15.78
N SER A 111 -4.41 6.37 16.53
CA SER A 111 -4.11 7.75 16.09
C SER A 111 -2.61 7.88 15.77
N GLY A 112 -2.29 8.08 14.53
CA GLY A 112 -0.92 8.19 14.03
C GLY A 112 -0.42 6.98 13.23
N ASP A 113 -1.21 5.90 13.19
CA ASP A 113 -0.95 4.82 12.23
C ASP A 113 -1.39 5.24 10.83
N PHE A 114 -0.58 4.90 9.84
CA PHE A 114 -0.85 5.28 8.46
C PHE A 114 -0.32 4.28 7.46
N ALA A 115 -0.96 4.23 6.30
CA ALA A 115 -0.44 3.60 5.10
C ALA A 115 -0.55 4.61 3.94
N ILE A 116 0.59 5.05 3.39
CA ILE A 116 0.63 6.09 2.36
C ILE A 116 1.31 5.54 1.12
N VAL A 117 0.73 5.78 -0.05
CA VAL A 117 1.42 5.65 -1.33
C VAL A 117 1.85 7.04 -1.78
N GLU A 118 3.11 7.16 -2.09
CA GLU A 118 3.71 8.38 -2.61
C GLU A 118 4.38 8.12 -3.97
N TYR A 119 4.51 9.14 -4.76
CA TYR A 119 5.22 9.10 -6.03
C TYR A 119 6.21 10.25 -6.17
N GLN A 120 7.24 10.03 -6.97
CA GLN A 120 8.08 11.11 -7.48
C GLN A 120 8.36 10.90 -8.97
N ILE A 121 8.55 12.00 -9.70
CA ILE A 121 8.97 12.01 -11.10
C ILE A 121 10.35 12.65 -11.16
N ASP A 122 11.32 11.97 -11.86
CA ASP A 122 12.67 12.46 -12.12
C ASP A 122 13.41 12.96 -10.86
N ASN A 123 13.21 12.29 -9.72
CA ASN A 123 13.75 12.68 -8.42
C ASN A 123 13.29 14.09 -7.94
N GLY A 124 12.11 14.51 -8.34
CA GLY A 124 11.52 15.80 -7.97
C GLY A 124 11.02 15.90 -6.52
N GLY A 125 11.16 14.84 -5.75
CA GLY A 125 10.65 14.71 -4.39
C GLY A 125 9.29 14.00 -4.34
N TYR A 126 9.11 13.17 -3.30
CA TYR A 126 7.88 12.42 -3.09
C TYR A 126 6.70 13.31 -2.77
N GLN A 127 5.55 12.96 -3.32
CA GLN A 127 4.25 13.59 -3.13
C GLN A 127 3.23 12.50 -2.80
N SER A 128 2.35 12.77 -1.84
CA SER A 128 1.28 11.84 -1.48
C SER A 128 0.32 11.62 -2.64
N LEU A 129 -0.08 10.38 -2.83
CA LEU A 129 -0.98 9.96 -3.90
C LEU A 129 -2.27 9.37 -3.35
N ILE A 130 -2.15 8.55 -2.33
CA ILE A 130 -3.25 8.01 -1.56
C ILE A 130 -2.76 7.75 -0.13
N ALA A 131 -3.57 8.04 0.85
CA ALA A 131 -3.29 7.74 2.25
C ALA A 131 -4.50 7.05 2.89
N PHE A 132 -4.21 6.21 3.87
CA PHE A 132 -5.16 5.60 4.78
C PHE A 132 -4.70 5.89 6.19
N GLU A 133 -5.59 6.43 6.98
CA GLU A 133 -5.35 6.87 8.34
C GLU A 133 -6.49 6.37 9.25
N GLY A 134 -6.22 6.27 10.54
CA GLY A 134 -7.29 6.02 11.50
C GLY A 134 -8.30 7.17 11.56
N GLY A 135 -9.51 6.90 11.99
CA GLY A 135 -10.61 7.87 12.07
C GLY A 135 -10.50 8.89 13.22
N GLY A 136 -9.29 9.20 13.69
CA GLY A 136 -9.01 10.21 14.73
C GLY A 136 -9.16 9.72 16.17
N GLY A 137 -9.29 8.41 16.38
CA GLY A 137 -9.32 7.74 17.68
C GLY A 137 -8.37 6.56 17.73
N ASN A 138 -8.40 5.81 18.85
CA ASN A 138 -7.72 4.53 18.95
C ASN A 138 -8.69 3.40 18.60
N ASN A 139 -8.17 2.28 18.12
CA ASN A 139 -8.96 1.11 17.73
C ASN A 139 -10.04 1.47 16.67
N THR A 140 -9.64 2.20 15.63
CA THR A 140 -10.51 2.56 14.53
C THR A 140 -10.03 1.88 13.24
N PRO A 141 -10.93 1.60 12.28
CA PRO A 141 -10.48 1.14 10.98
C PRO A 141 -9.71 2.22 10.21
N PHE A 142 -8.95 1.80 9.22
CA PHE A 142 -8.39 2.70 8.21
C PHE A 142 -9.48 3.25 7.30
N PHE A 143 -9.45 4.56 7.14
CA PHE A 143 -10.20 5.28 6.12
C PHE A 143 -9.24 5.96 5.15
N GLU A 144 -9.65 6.11 3.91
CA GLU A 144 -8.92 6.98 2.98
C GLU A 144 -8.91 8.40 3.56
N ASP A 145 -7.71 8.98 3.68
CA ASP A 145 -7.52 10.40 4.00
C ASP A 145 -7.54 11.16 2.68
N THR A 146 -8.63 11.86 2.40
CA THR A 146 -8.88 12.46 1.08
C THR A 146 -8.25 13.83 0.91
N ASP A 147 -7.87 14.49 1.99
CA ASP A 147 -7.25 15.83 1.98
C ASP A 147 -5.84 15.87 2.59
N PHE A 148 -5.33 14.70 3.03
CA PHE A 148 -3.98 14.51 3.59
C PHE A 148 -3.74 15.33 4.86
N ASP A 149 -4.74 15.43 5.72
CA ASP A 149 -4.64 16.13 7.00
C ASP A 149 -4.22 15.22 8.18
N GLY A 150 -4.04 13.92 7.92
CA GLY A 150 -3.66 12.91 8.91
C GLY A 150 -4.86 12.29 9.64
N THR A 151 -6.05 12.41 9.07
CA THR A 151 -7.27 11.81 9.59
C THR A 151 -8.07 11.17 8.45
N GLY A 152 -8.36 9.88 8.57
CA GLY A 152 -9.16 9.19 7.57
C GLY A 152 -10.62 9.68 7.58
N ASP A 153 -11.08 10.21 6.45
CA ASP A 153 -12.42 10.80 6.28
C ASP A 153 -13.19 10.28 5.06
N GLY A 154 -12.56 9.43 4.26
CA GLY A 154 -13.10 8.91 3.02
C GLY A 154 -13.60 7.46 3.12
N THR A 155 -13.26 6.67 2.12
CA THR A 155 -13.67 5.26 2.03
C THR A 155 -12.95 4.41 3.06
N GLN A 156 -13.70 3.68 3.88
CA GLN A 156 -13.14 2.71 4.81
C GLN A 156 -12.53 1.53 4.08
N LEU A 157 -11.39 1.04 4.57
CA LEU A 157 -10.87 -0.26 4.17
C LEU A 157 -11.64 -1.37 4.86
N GLU A 158 -11.80 -2.46 4.14
CA GLU A 158 -12.48 -3.67 4.61
C GLU A 158 -11.57 -4.88 4.39
N THR A 159 -11.94 -6.03 4.92
CA THR A 159 -11.22 -7.30 4.69
C THR A 159 -11.20 -7.73 3.21
N ALA A 160 -12.12 -7.22 2.41
CA ALA A 160 -12.14 -7.43 0.96
C ALA A 160 -11.26 -6.40 0.26
N PHE A 161 -10.28 -6.87 -0.53
CA PHE A 161 -9.51 -5.96 -1.38
C PHE A 161 -10.40 -5.14 -2.31
N ALA A 162 -10.27 -3.83 -2.20
CA ALA A 162 -10.96 -2.84 -3.02
C ALA A 162 -9.96 -2.07 -3.89
N GLN A 163 -10.36 -1.75 -5.12
CA GLN A 163 -9.52 -1.00 -6.04
C GLN A 163 -9.64 0.50 -5.81
N PHE A 164 -8.50 1.16 -5.67
CA PHE A 164 -8.38 2.61 -5.64
C PHE A 164 -7.62 3.09 -6.87
N THR A 165 -8.04 4.20 -7.43
CA THR A 165 -7.42 4.79 -8.63
C THR A 165 -7.21 6.27 -8.42
N LYS A 166 -5.99 6.75 -8.67
CA LYS A 166 -5.59 8.14 -8.55
C LYS A 166 -4.85 8.61 -9.80
N SER A 167 -5.03 9.86 -10.15
CA SER A 167 -4.24 10.49 -11.23
C SER A 167 -2.89 10.93 -10.69
N ILE A 168 -1.81 10.61 -11.41
CA ILE A 168 -0.48 11.11 -11.12
C ILE A 168 -0.26 12.39 -11.92
N ALA A 169 0.05 13.48 -11.22
CA ALA A 169 0.31 14.76 -11.84
C ALA A 169 1.77 14.86 -12.32
N GLY A 170 1.97 15.47 -13.48
CA GLY A 170 3.30 15.71 -14.04
C GLY A 170 3.62 14.84 -15.25
N THR A 171 4.79 15.06 -15.79
CA THR A 171 5.41 14.33 -16.91
C THR A 171 6.91 14.28 -16.66
N GLY A 172 7.59 13.31 -17.20
CA GLY A 172 9.03 13.10 -17.07
C GLY A 172 9.45 11.81 -17.75
N ASP A 173 10.60 11.31 -17.37
CA ASP A 173 11.17 10.09 -17.94
C ASP A 173 11.07 8.91 -16.95
N SER A 174 11.13 9.16 -15.66
CA SER A 174 11.13 8.11 -14.62
C SER A 174 10.11 8.42 -13.53
N LEU A 175 9.40 7.39 -13.09
CA LEU A 175 8.48 7.41 -11.95
C LEU A 175 8.95 6.41 -10.90
N ASP A 176 9.01 6.87 -9.66
CA ASP A 176 9.18 6.01 -8.50
C ASP A 176 7.90 6.04 -7.64
N LEU A 177 7.60 4.92 -7.03
CA LEU A 177 6.54 4.74 -6.04
C LEU A 177 7.14 4.30 -4.70
N ARG A 178 6.56 4.78 -3.65
CA ARG A 178 6.90 4.37 -2.28
C ARG A 178 5.64 4.11 -1.49
#